data_a9072ed3b88caf250dbd30600a13eae6
#
_entry.id   a9072ed3b88caf250dbd30600a13eae6
#
_cell.length_a   1.000
_cell.length_b   1.000
_cell.length_c   1.000
_cell.angle_alpha   90.00
_cell.angle_beta   90.00
_cell.angle_gamma   90.00
#
_symmetry.space_group_name_H-M   'P 1'
#
loop_
_entity.id
_entity.type
_entity.pdbx_description
1 polymer ?
#
loop_
_entity_poly.entity_id
_entity_poly.type
_entity_poly.pdbx_seq_one_letter_code
_entity_poly.pdbx_strand_id
1 'polypeptide(L)'
;RIKSAFERLNGEGRKALIPFITAGDPDAALTLPLMHTLVEAGADVIELGVPFSDPMADGPTIQRASERALAKGMTLRKVLGLVVEFRKTDSTTPVVLMGYANPIEAMGLDQFAAAAAQAGVDGVLVVDYPPEEAAAFGATMKANGMDPIFLLAPTSNAERIAHVAEIASG
;
A
#
# COMPACT_ATOMS: atom_id res chain seq x y z
N ARG A 1 -5.84 -8.09 -8.63
CA ARG A 1 -5.91 -6.90 -9.54
C ARG A 1 -4.52 -6.46 -9.99
N ILE A 2 -3.48 -6.48 -9.13
CA ILE A 2 -2.11 -6.05 -9.49
C ILE A 2 -1.62 -6.83 -10.71
N LYS A 3 -1.60 -8.17 -10.64
CA LYS A 3 -1.18 -9.03 -11.75
C LYS A 3 -1.91 -8.71 -13.06
N SER A 4 -3.24 -8.61 -13.03
CA SER A 4 -4.04 -8.32 -14.22
C SER A 4 -3.75 -6.94 -14.81
N ALA A 5 -3.48 -5.92 -13.97
CA ALA A 5 -3.09 -4.60 -14.44
C ALA A 5 -1.75 -4.65 -15.19
N PHE A 6 -0.74 -5.34 -14.64
CA PHE A 6 0.56 -5.47 -15.29
C PHE A 6 0.51 -6.35 -16.56
N GLU A 7 -0.28 -7.42 -16.57
CA GLU A 7 -0.48 -8.25 -17.78
C GLU A 7 -1.09 -7.42 -18.92
N ARG A 8 -2.13 -6.63 -18.63
CA ARG A 8 -2.73 -5.71 -19.60
C ARG A 8 -1.71 -4.69 -20.12
N LEU A 9 -1.00 -4.01 -19.23
CA LEU A 9 0.00 -3.01 -19.60
C LEU A 9 1.14 -3.59 -20.44
N ASN A 10 1.62 -4.76 -20.10
CA ASN A 10 2.64 -5.47 -20.88
C ASN A 10 2.13 -5.83 -22.28
N GLY A 11 0.87 -6.25 -22.39
CA GLY A 11 0.24 -6.50 -23.69
C GLY A 11 0.10 -5.25 -24.56
N GLU A 12 -0.05 -4.09 -23.93
CA GLU A 12 -0.11 -2.77 -24.60
C GLU A 12 1.28 -2.15 -24.83
N GLY A 13 2.36 -2.75 -24.35
CA GLY A 13 3.72 -2.18 -24.40
C GLY A 13 3.90 -0.92 -23.54
N ARG A 14 3.05 -0.73 -22.52
CA ARG A 14 3.04 0.44 -21.62
C ARG A 14 3.68 0.13 -20.28
N LYS A 15 4.15 1.19 -19.62
CA LYS A 15 4.59 1.15 -18.22
C LYS A 15 3.45 1.61 -17.30
N ALA A 16 3.42 1.08 -16.07
CA ALA A 16 2.45 1.48 -15.07
C ALA A 16 2.73 2.88 -14.52
N LEU A 17 1.69 3.68 -14.36
CA LEU A 17 1.70 4.91 -13.56
C LEU A 17 1.16 4.58 -12.17
N ILE A 18 2.02 4.70 -11.16
CA ILE A 18 1.72 4.34 -9.75
C ILE A 18 1.91 5.59 -8.88
N PRO A 19 0.92 6.47 -8.75
CA PRO A 19 1.01 7.61 -7.87
C PRO A 19 0.87 7.21 -6.40
N PHE A 20 1.72 7.82 -5.55
CA PHE A 20 1.61 7.77 -4.08
C PHE A 20 0.87 8.98 -3.55
N ILE A 21 -0.05 8.76 -2.62
CA ILE A 21 -0.71 9.81 -1.83
C ILE A 21 -0.78 9.41 -0.35
N THR A 22 -0.60 10.36 0.56
CA THR A 22 -0.82 10.13 2.00
C THR A 22 -2.31 10.25 2.32
N ALA A 23 -2.91 9.19 2.86
CA ALA A 23 -4.31 9.19 3.25
C ALA A 23 -4.59 10.24 4.35
N GLY A 24 -5.54 11.11 4.12
CA GLY A 24 -5.93 12.18 5.06
C GLY A 24 -5.16 13.49 4.90
N ASP A 25 -4.21 13.59 3.98
CA ASP A 25 -3.50 14.83 3.68
C ASP A 25 -4.05 15.51 2.42
N PRO A 26 -4.29 16.81 2.39
CA PRO A 26 -4.34 17.72 3.53
C PRO A 26 -5.63 17.58 4.35
N ASP A 27 -6.61 16.80 3.88
CA ASP A 27 -7.87 16.51 4.56
C ASP A 27 -8.42 15.13 4.18
N ALA A 28 -9.02 14.44 5.15
CA ALA A 28 -9.60 13.11 4.92
C ALA A 28 -10.70 13.12 3.83
N ALA A 29 -11.49 14.20 3.75
CA ALA A 29 -12.55 14.34 2.76
C ALA A 29 -12.02 14.45 1.32
N LEU A 30 -10.75 14.81 1.13
CA LEU A 30 -10.13 14.95 -0.20
C LEU A 30 -9.50 13.64 -0.70
N THR A 31 -9.18 12.70 0.18
CA THR A 31 -8.47 11.47 -0.22
C THR A 31 -9.27 10.65 -1.22
N LEU A 32 -10.54 10.38 -0.94
CA LEU A 32 -11.38 9.58 -1.85
C LEU A 32 -11.60 10.26 -3.21
N PRO A 33 -12.01 11.55 -3.31
CA PRO A 33 -12.06 12.26 -4.60
C PRO A 33 -10.73 12.25 -5.34
N LEU A 34 -9.59 12.40 -4.63
CA LEU A 34 -8.27 12.38 -5.25
C LEU A 34 -7.94 10.99 -5.83
N MET A 35 -8.28 9.90 -5.14
CA MET A 35 -8.10 8.54 -5.67
C MET A 35 -8.84 8.38 -7.01
N HIS A 36 -10.10 8.82 -7.10
CA HIS A 36 -10.86 8.77 -8.36
C HIS A 36 -10.25 9.65 -9.45
N THR A 37 -9.87 10.87 -9.10
CA THR A 37 -9.23 11.80 -10.06
C THR A 37 -7.91 11.23 -10.61
N LEU A 38 -7.11 10.55 -9.77
CA LEU A 38 -5.88 9.90 -10.21
C LEU A 38 -6.17 8.78 -11.22
N VAL A 39 -7.20 7.97 -10.98
CA VAL A 39 -7.62 6.93 -11.94
C VAL A 39 -8.10 7.55 -13.26
N GLU A 40 -8.94 8.56 -13.20
CA GLU A 40 -9.42 9.31 -14.37
C GLU A 40 -8.26 9.94 -15.17
N ALA A 41 -7.20 10.38 -14.47
CA ALA A 41 -5.97 10.91 -15.08
C ALA A 41 -5.02 9.84 -15.62
N GLY A 42 -5.33 8.54 -15.44
CA GLY A 42 -4.58 7.43 -16.01
C GLY A 42 -3.68 6.68 -15.04
N ALA A 43 -3.87 6.80 -13.73
CA ALA A 43 -3.19 5.94 -12.77
C ALA A 43 -3.60 4.48 -12.97
N ASP A 44 -2.61 3.60 -13.07
CA ASP A 44 -2.82 2.17 -13.25
C ASP A 44 -2.88 1.41 -11.91
N VAL A 45 -2.23 1.94 -10.87
CA VAL A 45 -2.23 1.44 -9.48
C VAL A 45 -2.21 2.67 -8.57
N ILE A 46 -2.92 2.63 -7.44
CA ILE A 46 -2.82 3.66 -6.41
C ILE A 46 -1.99 3.11 -5.24
N GLU A 47 -0.95 3.84 -4.85
CA GLU A 47 -0.21 3.60 -3.62
C GLU A 47 -0.72 4.56 -2.55
N LEU A 48 -1.46 4.01 -1.57
CA LEU A 48 -2.11 4.76 -0.51
C LEU A 48 -1.30 4.67 0.78
N GLY A 49 -0.65 5.78 1.14
CA GLY A 49 0.17 5.91 2.34
C GLY A 49 -0.67 5.91 3.62
N VAL A 50 -0.33 5.03 4.54
CA VAL A 50 -0.91 4.98 5.90
C VAL A 50 -0.09 5.91 6.81
N PRO A 51 -0.66 7.02 7.32
CA PRO A 51 0.09 7.94 8.17
C PRO A 51 0.60 7.27 9.45
N PHE A 52 1.85 7.58 9.80
CA PHE A 52 2.49 7.09 11.02
C PHE A 52 3.24 8.23 11.71
N SER A 53 3.35 8.17 13.06
CA SER A 53 3.97 9.25 13.85
C SER A 53 5.49 9.31 13.73
N ASP A 54 6.12 8.17 13.43
CA ASP A 54 7.58 8.01 13.44
C ASP A 54 8.09 7.48 12.08
N PRO A 55 7.84 8.20 10.97
CA PRO A 55 8.08 7.70 9.62
C PRO A 55 9.56 7.83 9.21
N MET A 56 10.42 7.04 9.85
CA MET A 56 11.88 7.15 9.77
C MET A 56 12.47 6.90 8.36
N ALA A 57 11.75 6.18 7.51
CA ALA A 57 12.17 5.91 6.14
C ALA A 57 11.73 6.98 5.14
N ASP A 58 10.86 7.90 5.56
CA ASP A 58 10.29 8.92 4.69
C ASP A 58 11.11 10.22 4.72
N GLY A 59 11.10 10.93 3.60
CA GLY A 59 11.64 12.28 3.53
C GLY A 59 10.70 13.33 4.16
N PRO A 60 11.20 14.57 4.39
CA PRO A 60 10.48 15.59 5.16
C PRO A 60 9.12 15.98 4.56
N THR A 61 8.93 15.84 3.26
CA THR A 61 7.64 16.13 2.61
C THR A 61 6.57 15.14 3.04
N ILE A 62 6.86 13.85 3.01
CA ILE A 62 5.93 12.79 3.40
C ILE A 62 5.75 12.77 4.92
N GLN A 63 6.80 13.02 5.70
CA GLN A 63 6.69 13.18 7.15
C GLN A 63 5.66 14.24 7.52
N ARG A 64 5.74 15.44 6.90
CA ARG A 64 4.79 16.54 7.14
C ARG A 64 3.37 16.19 6.66
N ALA A 65 3.21 15.43 5.58
CA ALA A 65 1.91 14.94 5.13
C ALA A 65 1.29 14.01 6.18
N SER A 66 2.07 13.06 6.71
CA SER A 66 1.67 12.17 7.80
C SER A 66 1.28 12.94 9.06
N GLU A 67 2.09 13.93 9.49
CA GLU A 67 1.78 14.80 10.63
C GLU A 67 0.43 15.52 10.47
N ARG A 68 0.15 16.12 9.29
CA ARG A 68 -1.12 16.80 9.01
C ARG A 68 -2.30 15.83 9.06
N ALA A 69 -2.15 14.65 8.47
CA ALA A 69 -3.19 13.62 8.47
C ALA A 69 -3.50 13.11 9.89
N LEU A 70 -2.45 12.82 10.68
CA LEU A 70 -2.59 12.37 12.07
C LEU A 70 -3.22 13.45 12.95
N ALA A 71 -2.82 14.73 12.79
CA ALA A 71 -3.41 15.86 13.53
C ALA A 71 -4.93 15.99 13.29
N LYS A 72 -5.42 15.52 12.14
CA LYS A 72 -6.84 15.44 11.80
C LYS A 72 -7.49 14.10 12.14
N GLY A 73 -6.78 13.26 12.89
CA GLY A 73 -7.27 12.00 13.42
C GLY A 73 -7.38 10.88 12.39
N MET A 74 -6.55 10.88 11.34
CA MET A 74 -6.43 9.73 10.45
C MET A 74 -5.84 8.53 11.19
N THR A 75 -6.34 7.34 10.89
CA THR A 75 -5.91 6.07 11.49
C THR A 75 -5.94 4.97 10.43
N LEU A 76 -5.23 3.86 10.65
CA LEU A 76 -5.26 2.70 9.76
C LEU A 76 -6.70 2.23 9.49
N ARG A 77 -7.58 2.18 10.49
CA ARG A 77 -8.99 1.80 10.30
C ARG A 77 -9.75 2.76 9.37
N LYS A 78 -9.48 4.06 9.46
CA LYS A 78 -10.07 5.05 8.55
C LYS A 78 -9.53 4.93 7.14
N VAL A 79 -8.24 4.61 6.98
CA VAL A 79 -7.64 4.34 5.65
C VAL A 79 -8.32 3.13 5.01
N LEU A 80 -8.52 2.04 5.74
CA LEU A 80 -9.30 0.90 5.24
C LEU A 80 -10.72 1.30 4.85
N GLY A 81 -11.37 2.16 5.63
CA GLY A 81 -12.69 2.73 5.31
C GLY A 81 -12.69 3.52 3.98
N LEU A 82 -11.65 4.26 3.68
CA LEU A 82 -11.51 4.97 2.39
C LEU A 82 -11.42 3.98 1.22
N VAL A 83 -10.71 2.86 1.40
CA VAL A 83 -10.64 1.80 0.37
C VAL A 83 -12.02 1.16 0.16
N VAL A 84 -12.78 0.88 1.22
CA VAL A 84 -14.16 0.38 1.12
C VAL A 84 -15.03 1.35 0.31
N GLU A 85 -14.97 2.65 0.59
CA GLU A 85 -15.74 3.65 -0.16
C GLU A 85 -15.29 3.72 -1.63
N PHE A 86 -13.99 3.71 -1.91
CA PHE A 86 -13.43 3.67 -3.26
C PHE A 86 -13.96 2.46 -4.04
N ARG A 87 -14.02 1.29 -3.43
CA ARG A 87 -14.49 0.05 -4.06
C ARG A 87 -15.96 0.05 -4.45
N LYS A 88 -16.78 0.96 -3.94
CA LYS A 88 -18.18 1.08 -4.34
C LYS A 88 -18.35 1.48 -5.81
N THR A 89 -17.38 2.19 -6.35
CA THR A 89 -17.41 2.72 -7.72
C THR A 89 -16.25 2.26 -8.60
N ASP A 90 -15.14 1.78 -8.01
CA ASP A 90 -14.00 1.22 -8.73
C ASP A 90 -13.67 -0.19 -8.22
N SER A 91 -13.95 -1.19 -9.03
CA SER A 91 -13.67 -2.60 -8.75
C SER A 91 -12.38 -3.11 -9.41
N THR A 92 -11.71 -2.31 -10.22
CA THR A 92 -10.64 -2.74 -11.15
C THR A 92 -9.27 -2.20 -10.82
N THR A 93 -9.15 -0.93 -10.37
CA THR A 93 -7.86 -0.31 -10.08
C THR A 93 -7.23 -0.92 -8.83
N PRO A 94 -6.00 -1.45 -8.89
CA PRO A 94 -5.30 -1.94 -7.71
C PRO A 94 -5.04 -0.82 -6.70
N VAL A 95 -5.21 -1.14 -5.42
CA VAL A 95 -4.83 -0.28 -4.29
C VAL A 95 -3.82 -1.01 -3.43
N VAL A 96 -2.64 -0.43 -3.31
CA VAL A 96 -1.55 -0.88 -2.45
C VAL A 96 -1.50 0.01 -1.22
N LEU A 97 -1.53 -0.56 -0.03
CA LEU A 97 -1.22 0.19 1.19
C LEU A 97 0.30 0.24 1.39
N MET A 98 0.83 1.43 1.61
CA MET A 98 2.22 1.63 2.01
C MET A 98 2.27 2.22 3.42
N GLY A 99 3.07 1.62 4.29
CA GLY A 99 3.18 2.09 5.68
C GLY A 99 4.26 1.38 6.48
N TYR A 100 4.09 1.41 7.78
CA TYR A 100 5.02 0.89 8.77
C TYR A 100 4.40 -0.29 9.53
N ALA A 101 5.25 -1.15 10.09
CA ALA A 101 4.82 -2.35 10.80
C ALA A 101 4.01 -2.02 12.07
N ASN A 102 4.40 -0.99 12.81
CA ASN A 102 3.80 -0.68 14.11
C ASN A 102 2.26 -0.52 14.08
N PRO A 103 1.62 0.22 13.16
CA PRO A 103 0.16 0.28 13.08
C PRO A 103 -0.50 -1.08 12.78
N ILE A 104 0.18 -1.94 12.03
CA ILE A 104 -0.31 -3.29 11.70
C ILE A 104 -0.23 -4.18 12.94
N GLU A 105 0.93 -4.18 13.62
CA GLU A 105 1.15 -4.95 14.84
C GLU A 105 0.21 -4.51 15.98
N ALA A 106 -0.03 -3.20 16.12
CA ALA A 106 -0.98 -2.65 17.08
C ALA A 106 -2.44 -3.09 16.80
N MET A 107 -2.80 -3.34 15.56
CA MET A 107 -4.10 -3.91 15.19
C MET A 107 -4.13 -5.44 15.37
N GLY A 108 -2.98 -6.09 15.27
CA GLY A 108 -2.80 -7.53 15.14
C GLY A 108 -2.79 -7.97 13.67
N LEU A 109 -1.76 -8.71 13.28
CA LEU A 109 -1.50 -9.09 11.88
C LEU A 109 -2.71 -9.78 11.22
N ASP A 110 -3.30 -10.78 11.86
CA ASP A 110 -4.44 -11.52 11.32
C ASP A 110 -5.69 -10.63 11.19
N GLN A 111 -5.93 -9.77 12.19
CA GLN A 111 -7.05 -8.83 12.16
C GLN A 111 -6.87 -7.78 11.05
N PHE A 112 -5.66 -7.28 10.89
CA PHE A 112 -5.33 -6.37 9.79
C PHE A 112 -5.55 -7.05 8.44
N ALA A 113 -5.01 -8.25 8.24
CA ALA A 113 -5.11 -8.97 6.97
C ALA A 113 -6.58 -9.22 6.57
N ALA A 114 -7.39 -9.69 7.51
CA ALA A 114 -8.82 -9.90 7.27
C ALA A 114 -9.55 -8.60 6.92
N ALA A 115 -9.29 -7.51 7.68
CA ALA A 115 -9.91 -6.21 7.44
C ALA A 115 -9.47 -5.58 6.12
N ALA A 116 -8.19 -5.67 5.76
CA ALA A 116 -7.65 -5.13 4.52
C ALA A 116 -8.19 -5.90 3.30
N ALA A 117 -8.24 -7.23 3.35
CA ALA A 117 -8.84 -8.05 2.30
C ALA A 117 -10.34 -7.72 2.12
N GLN A 118 -11.09 -7.62 3.22
CA GLN A 118 -12.50 -7.24 3.18
C GLN A 118 -12.71 -5.82 2.62
N ALA A 119 -11.80 -4.89 2.91
CA ALA A 119 -11.83 -3.54 2.35
C ALA A 119 -11.54 -3.51 0.84
N GLY A 120 -10.91 -4.56 0.29
CA GLY A 120 -10.55 -4.65 -1.11
C GLY A 120 -9.15 -4.12 -1.44
N VAL A 121 -8.25 -4.15 -0.46
CA VAL A 121 -6.80 -3.91 -0.66
C VAL A 121 -6.21 -5.04 -1.51
N ASP A 122 -5.29 -4.70 -2.41
CA ASP A 122 -4.66 -5.67 -3.33
C ASP A 122 -3.24 -6.04 -2.93
N GLY A 123 -2.53 -5.10 -2.33
CA GLY A 123 -1.16 -5.32 -1.89
C GLY A 123 -0.80 -4.48 -0.67
N VAL A 124 0.23 -4.91 0.04
CA VAL A 124 0.73 -4.19 1.22
C VAL A 124 2.25 -4.13 1.16
N LEU A 125 2.76 -2.89 1.24
CA LEU A 125 4.18 -2.58 1.32
C LEU A 125 4.47 -2.05 2.73
N VAL A 126 5.28 -2.77 3.49
CA VAL A 126 5.73 -2.35 4.82
C VAL A 126 7.21 -2.02 4.76
N VAL A 127 7.54 -0.74 4.97
CA VAL A 127 8.88 -0.20 4.69
C VAL A 127 9.95 -0.64 5.68
N ASP A 128 9.56 -1.03 6.88
CA ASP A 128 10.43 -1.39 8.00
C ASP A 128 10.41 -2.88 8.37
N TYR A 129 9.75 -3.74 7.57
CA TYR A 129 9.95 -5.18 7.67
C TYR A 129 11.17 -5.62 6.86
N PRO A 130 12.23 -6.12 7.52
CA PRO A 130 13.31 -6.79 6.81
C PRO A 130 12.76 -8.06 6.14
N PRO A 131 13.15 -8.38 4.89
CA PRO A 131 12.70 -9.61 4.24
C PRO A 131 12.93 -10.87 5.06
N GLU A 132 14.01 -10.90 5.85
CA GLU A 132 14.40 -12.03 6.71
C GLU A 132 13.39 -12.29 7.84
N GLU A 133 12.66 -11.26 8.28
CA GLU A 133 11.64 -11.33 9.35
C GLU A 133 10.21 -11.31 8.81
N ALA A 134 10.04 -11.09 7.51
CA ALA A 134 8.74 -10.86 6.88
C ALA A 134 8.00 -12.15 6.45
N ALA A 135 8.53 -13.34 6.78
CA ALA A 135 7.94 -14.60 6.31
C ALA A 135 6.48 -14.78 6.79
N ALA A 136 6.21 -14.51 8.07
CA ALA A 136 4.86 -14.62 8.63
C ALA A 136 3.91 -13.59 8.01
N PHE A 137 4.37 -12.33 7.87
CA PHE A 137 3.62 -11.27 7.20
C PHE A 137 3.28 -11.66 5.76
N GLY A 138 4.27 -12.08 4.97
CA GLY A 138 4.07 -12.48 3.57
C GLY A 138 3.10 -13.64 3.42
N ALA A 139 3.21 -14.67 4.26
CA ALA A 139 2.30 -15.80 4.27
C ALA A 139 0.86 -15.38 4.60
N THR A 140 0.69 -14.52 5.62
CA THR A 140 -0.63 -14.02 6.02
C THR A 140 -1.26 -13.15 4.93
N MET A 141 -0.50 -12.27 4.27
CA MET A 141 -1.02 -11.48 3.15
C MET A 141 -1.50 -12.39 2.01
N LYS A 142 -0.66 -13.34 1.56
CA LYS A 142 -1.00 -14.30 0.50
C LYS A 142 -2.24 -15.15 0.85
N ALA A 143 -2.34 -15.62 2.08
CA ALA A 143 -3.48 -16.40 2.55
C ALA A 143 -4.81 -15.60 2.51
N ASN A 144 -4.72 -14.26 2.57
CA ASN A 144 -5.87 -13.36 2.45
C ASN A 144 -6.05 -12.76 1.05
N GLY A 145 -5.31 -13.26 0.04
CA GLY A 145 -5.44 -12.84 -1.36
C GLY A 145 -4.83 -11.47 -1.67
N MET A 146 -3.90 -11.01 -0.84
CA MET A 146 -3.15 -9.76 -1.04
C MET A 146 -1.69 -10.05 -1.36
N ASP A 147 -1.07 -9.17 -2.13
CA ASP A 147 0.32 -9.25 -2.52
C ASP A 147 1.23 -8.56 -1.49
N PRO A 148 2.16 -9.29 -0.82
CA PRO A 148 3.22 -8.66 -0.04
C PRO A 148 4.26 -8.07 -0.98
N ILE A 149 4.59 -6.78 -0.78
CA ILE A 149 5.51 -6.00 -1.60
C ILE A 149 6.71 -5.60 -0.74
N PHE A 150 7.92 -5.78 -1.27
CA PHE A 150 9.17 -5.47 -0.57
C PHE A 150 10.03 -4.52 -1.39
N LEU A 151 10.79 -3.68 -0.69
CA LEU A 151 11.69 -2.73 -1.31
C LEU A 151 13.09 -3.33 -1.50
N LEU A 152 13.66 -3.05 -2.66
CA LEU A 152 15.05 -3.25 -2.98
C LEU A 152 15.74 -1.89 -3.15
N ALA A 153 17.03 -1.83 -2.80
CA ALA A 153 17.86 -0.66 -2.99
C ALA A 153 18.93 -0.93 -4.07
N PRO A 154 19.54 0.10 -4.67
CA PRO A 154 20.65 -0.08 -5.59
C PRO A 154 21.84 -0.84 -4.98
N THR A 155 21.94 -0.85 -3.66
CA THR A 155 22.95 -1.59 -2.88
C THR A 155 22.54 -3.04 -2.54
N SER A 156 21.33 -3.48 -2.91
CA SER A 156 20.89 -4.85 -2.65
C SER A 156 21.73 -5.84 -3.47
N ASN A 157 22.28 -6.85 -2.80
CA ASN A 157 23.05 -7.89 -3.44
C ASN A 157 22.15 -8.96 -4.09
N ALA A 158 22.74 -9.86 -4.87
CA ALA A 158 22.01 -10.90 -5.59
C ALA A 158 21.24 -11.85 -4.67
N GLU A 159 21.78 -12.20 -3.50
CA GLU A 159 21.15 -13.06 -2.50
C GLU A 159 19.87 -12.42 -1.96
N ARG A 160 19.93 -11.13 -1.59
CA ARG A 160 18.75 -10.38 -1.13
C ARG A 160 17.69 -10.26 -2.22
N ILE A 161 18.10 -10.01 -3.47
CA ILE A 161 17.18 -9.95 -4.61
C ILE A 161 16.47 -11.31 -4.81
N ALA A 162 17.21 -12.41 -4.75
CA ALA A 162 16.65 -13.76 -4.87
C ALA A 162 15.66 -14.05 -3.72
N HIS A 163 16.05 -13.74 -2.49
CA HIS A 163 15.17 -13.91 -1.33
C HIS A 163 13.86 -13.10 -1.44
N VAL A 164 13.95 -11.83 -1.81
CA VAL A 164 12.76 -11.01 -2.03
C VAL A 164 11.89 -11.59 -3.14
N ALA A 165 12.48 -12.09 -4.23
CA ALA A 165 11.72 -12.70 -5.33
C ALA A 165 10.93 -13.96 -4.91
N GLU A 166 11.38 -14.67 -3.88
CA GLU A 166 10.68 -15.85 -3.32
C GLU A 166 9.48 -15.45 -2.46
N ILE A 167 9.60 -14.38 -1.68
CA ILE A 167 8.59 -14.00 -0.70
C ILE A 167 7.58 -12.96 -1.22
N ALA A 168 7.96 -12.11 -2.14
CA ALA A 168 7.09 -11.14 -2.79
C ALA A 168 6.10 -11.80 -3.76
N SER A 169 5.03 -11.08 -4.11
CA SER A 169 4.11 -11.49 -5.18
C SER A 169 3.49 -10.30 -5.95
N GLY A 170 3.76 -9.07 -5.52
CA GLY A 170 3.29 -7.83 -6.14
C GLY A 170 4.42 -6.95 -6.67
#